data_854d00de22cf87d45874a7b00ecffc34
#
_entry.id   854d00de22cf87d45874a7b00ecffc34
#
_cell.length_a   1.000
_cell.length_b   1.000
_cell.length_c   1.000
_cell.angle_alpha   90.00
_cell.angle_beta   90.00
_cell.angle_gamma   90.00
#
_symmetry.space_group_name_H-M   'P 1'
#
loop_
_entity.id
_entity.type
_entity.pdbx_description
1 polymer ?
#
loop_
_entity_poly.entity_id
_entity_poly.type
_entity_poly.pdbx_seq_one_letter_code
_entity_poly.pdbx_strand_id
1 'polypeptide(L)'
;MNRDTLKQIMIDQKDIYLNNPLITRQYFLEANVNYCFVGIRRTGKSYMMYQQIKQLEADGIPLSQIIYVNFEDERLLEMTAEDLNLILEIGLEISETDIKPYLFLDEIQNINGWEKFVRRIADMKYRINITGSNSKMLSSEIASTLGGRFVIMNIYPYSFSEYLIANNMTKNYLDVISTKDRADVQNQYNKYVTYGAFPELVEIRNKRAFLNSIYQTVYLGDIITRNKITNDFAIRLILKKIAESVTKPLSYNRLTNILKSSGMSIGKQTVINYVSYMTDSYLLFTLQNYAAKLVKKETSPKYYFMDTGLLGLMLLDCKSAQLENLVAIELIRRYGTENVYFFENNIEIDFYIPLDNLAIQVSMQVLDNIDTRERETRAFVKLNNFIPNAKCILITNSEEAVIDCDGINIEVIPIWKWLLDN
;
A
#
# COMPACT_ATOMS: atom_id res chain seq x y z
N MET A 1 31.03 -14.79 3.85
CA MET A 1 30.10 -15.29 4.89
C MET A 1 30.56 -16.64 5.43
N ASN A 2 30.52 -16.84 6.76
CA ASN A 2 30.81 -18.16 7.34
C ASN A 2 29.60 -19.07 7.24
N ARG A 3 29.81 -20.34 6.76
CA ARG A 3 28.75 -21.31 6.51
C ARG A 3 28.01 -21.73 7.79
N ASP A 4 28.73 -21.98 8.89
CA ASP A 4 28.10 -22.42 10.15
C ASP A 4 27.28 -21.30 10.78
N THR A 5 27.75 -20.06 10.68
CA THR A 5 26.99 -18.88 11.11
C THR A 5 25.69 -18.75 10.30
N LEU A 6 25.73 -18.89 8.96
CA LEU A 6 24.54 -18.82 8.12
C LEU A 6 23.56 -19.96 8.46
N LYS A 7 24.06 -21.17 8.67
CA LYS A 7 23.22 -22.32 9.08
C LYS A 7 22.51 -22.05 10.41
N GLN A 8 23.25 -21.49 11.39
CA GLN A 8 22.66 -21.13 12.68
C GLN A 8 21.58 -20.07 12.53
N ILE A 9 21.81 -19.01 11.72
CA ILE A 9 20.81 -17.98 11.44
C ILE A 9 19.55 -18.57 10.83
N MET A 10 19.67 -19.46 9.85
CA MET A 10 18.52 -20.12 9.21
C MET A 10 17.71 -20.94 10.23
N ILE A 11 18.37 -21.58 11.20
CA ILE A 11 17.71 -22.33 12.27
C ILE A 11 17.00 -21.36 13.23
N ASP A 12 17.70 -20.33 13.72
CA ASP A 12 17.14 -19.34 14.65
C ASP A 12 15.91 -18.64 14.06
N GLN A 13 15.96 -18.26 12.78
CA GLN A 13 14.88 -17.57 12.09
C GLN A 13 13.67 -18.48 11.84
N LYS A 14 13.86 -19.81 11.77
CA LYS A 14 12.76 -20.77 11.67
C LYS A 14 11.83 -20.69 12.88
N ASP A 15 12.37 -20.59 14.09
CA ASP A 15 11.58 -20.48 15.29
C ASP A 15 10.73 -19.20 15.33
N ILE A 16 11.21 -18.13 14.68
CA ILE A 16 10.47 -16.85 14.61
C ILE A 16 9.16 -17.04 13.82
N TYR A 17 9.21 -17.56 12.59
CA TYR A 17 8.00 -17.67 11.76
C TYR A 17 7.03 -18.76 12.23
N LEU A 18 7.51 -19.79 12.93
CA LEU A 18 6.65 -20.84 13.48
C LEU A 18 5.82 -20.34 14.67
N ASN A 19 6.40 -19.51 15.53
CA ASN A 19 5.81 -19.09 16.79
C ASN A 19 5.01 -17.78 16.72
N ASN A 20 5.13 -17.01 15.62
CA ASN A 20 4.38 -15.77 15.50
C ASN A 20 2.89 -16.00 15.27
N PRO A 21 2.01 -15.34 16.05
CA PRO A 21 0.57 -15.35 15.78
C PRO A 21 0.29 -14.67 14.43
N LEU A 22 -0.60 -15.27 13.64
CA LEU A 22 -0.98 -14.73 12.34
C LEU A 22 -2.45 -14.32 12.33
N ILE A 23 -2.69 -13.14 11.79
CA ILE A 23 -4.01 -12.77 11.29
C ILE A 23 -4.01 -13.05 9.80
N THR A 24 -4.83 -14.01 9.39
CA THR A 24 -4.93 -14.41 7.98
C THR A 24 -5.38 -13.23 7.13
N ARG A 25 -4.55 -12.89 6.14
CA ARG A 25 -4.84 -11.82 5.18
C ARG A 25 -5.63 -12.38 4.00
N GLN A 26 -6.47 -11.54 3.42
CA GLN A 26 -7.31 -11.90 2.27
C GLN A 26 -6.54 -11.82 0.94
N TYR A 27 -5.40 -12.52 0.86
CA TYR A 27 -4.62 -12.65 -0.37
C TYR A 27 -4.63 -14.11 -0.80
N PHE A 28 -4.96 -14.34 -2.06
CA PHE A 28 -4.87 -15.68 -2.64
C PHE A 28 -3.44 -15.92 -3.17
N LEU A 29 -2.77 -16.93 -2.64
CA LEU A 29 -1.41 -17.32 -3.00
C LEU A 29 -1.38 -18.72 -3.58
N GLU A 30 -0.91 -18.84 -4.81
CA GLU A 30 -0.71 -20.14 -5.46
C GLU A 30 0.65 -20.72 -5.11
N ALA A 31 0.70 -22.00 -4.72
CA ALA A 31 1.95 -22.68 -4.35
C ALA A 31 2.98 -22.74 -5.49
N ASN A 32 2.52 -22.66 -6.74
CA ASN A 32 3.35 -22.78 -7.93
C ASN A 32 3.84 -21.45 -8.52
N VAL A 33 3.55 -20.33 -7.87
CA VAL A 33 3.92 -18.99 -8.32
C VAL A 33 5.02 -18.42 -7.43
N ASN A 34 5.96 -17.71 -8.03
CA ASN A 34 6.93 -16.92 -7.27
C ASN A 34 6.36 -15.52 -7.04
N TYR A 35 6.38 -15.06 -5.80
CA TYR A 35 5.85 -13.74 -5.43
C TYR A 35 6.96 -12.78 -5.02
N CYS A 36 6.75 -11.52 -5.39
CA CYS A 36 7.50 -10.39 -4.87
C CYS A 36 6.54 -9.52 -4.04
N PHE A 37 6.59 -9.65 -2.72
CA PHE A 37 5.76 -8.85 -1.81
C PHE A 37 6.40 -7.48 -1.59
N VAL A 38 5.69 -6.43 -1.97
CA VAL A 38 6.17 -5.05 -1.86
C VAL A 38 5.17 -4.19 -1.10
N GLY A 39 5.62 -3.07 -0.57
CA GLY A 39 4.78 -2.13 0.18
C GLY A 39 5.56 -1.40 1.26
N ILE A 40 4.94 -0.41 1.87
CA ILE A 40 5.55 0.38 2.94
C ILE A 40 6.04 -0.52 4.10
N ARG A 41 7.03 -0.08 4.84
CA ARG A 41 7.50 -0.80 6.05
C ARG A 41 6.35 -1.05 7.02
N ARG A 42 6.40 -2.19 7.73
CA ARG A 42 5.44 -2.61 8.78
C ARG A 42 4.00 -2.89 8.29
N THR A 43 3.80 -3.18 7.00
CA THR A 43 2.50 -3.65 6.46
C THR A 43 2.27 -5.14 6.61
N GLY A 44 3.27 -5.89 7.08
CA GLY A 44 3.18 -7.34 7.26
C GLY A 44 3.66 -8.17 6.06
N LYS A 45 4.59 -7.67 5.24
CA LYS A 45 5.20 -8.43 4.12
C LYS A 45 5.79 -9.75 4.58
N SER A 46 6.60 -9.74 5.64
CA SER A 46 7.17 -10.97 6.25
C SER A 46 6.06 -11.91 6.73
N TYR A 47 4.98 -11.37 7.30
CA TYR A 47 3.83 -12.16 7.75
C TYR A 47 3.05 -12.80 6.58
N MET A 48 3.07 -12.20 5.39
CA MET A 48 2.55 -12.86 4.17
C MET A 48 3.40 -14.09 3.81
N MET A 49 4.72 -14.03 3.97
CA MET A 49 5.58 -15.21 3.83
C MET A 49 5.24 -16.29 4.88
N TYR A 50 5.05 -15.88 6.15
CA TYR A 50 4.66 -16.82 7.21
C TYR A 50 3.30 -17.46 6.94
N GLN A 51 2.33 -16.70 6.44
CA GLN A 51 1.02 -17.23 6.02
C GLN A 51 1.18 -18.27 4.92
N GLN A 52 2.00 -18.01 3.91
CA GLN A 52 2.26 -18.95 2.82
C GLN A 52 3.00 -20.20 3.32
N ILE A 53 3.97 -20.04 4.22
CA ILE A 53 4.68 -21.17 4.85
C ILE A 53 3.69 -22.08 5.60
N LYS A 54 2.80 -21.51 6.40
CA LYS A 54 1.76 -22.28 7.11
C LYS A 54 0.78 -22.96 6.15
N GLN A 55 0.47 -22.33 5.03
CA GLN A 55 -0.37 -22.95 3.99
C GLN A 55 0.35 -24.15 3.36
N LEU A 56 1.63 -24.01 2.98
CA LEU A 56 2.43 -25.11 2.43
C LEU A 56 2.55 -26.28 3.42
N GLU A 57 2.73 -25.99 4.72
CA GLU A 57 2.74 -27.01 5.76
C GLU A 57 1.41 -27.74 5.86
N ALA A 58 0.29 -27.01 5.82
CA ALA A 58 -1.05 -27.59 5.79
C ALA A 58 -1.31 -28.45 4.55
N ASP A 59 -0.70 -28.09 3.42
CA ASP A 59 -0.73 -28.84 2.17
C ASP A 59 0.23 -30.06 2.16
N GLY A 60 0.93 -30.31 3.28
CA GLY A 60 1.77 -31.49 3.50
C GLY A 60 3.24 -31.31 3.09
N ILE A 61 3.71 -30.08 2.81
CA ILE A 61 5.13 -29.81 2.54
C ILE A 61 5.90 -29.82 3.87
N PRO A 62 6.92 -30.67 4.02
CA PRO A 62 7.72 -30.73 5.24
C PRO A 62 8.47 -29.42 5.48
N LEU A 63 8.55 -28.99 6.74
CA LEU A 63 9.32 -27.80 7.13
C LEU A 63 10.82 -27.87 6.82
N SER A 64 11.37 -29.08 6.60
CA SER A 64 12.75 -29.27 6.11
C SER A 64 12.93 -28.81 4.66
N GLN A 65 11.87 -28.73 3.88
CA GLN A 65 11.87 -28.22 2.51
C GLN A 65 11.59 -26.71 2.41
N ILE A 66 11.48 -26.01 3.55
CA ILE A 66 11.23 -24.58 3.59
C ILE A 66 12.45 -23.87 4.12
N ILE A 67 12.99 -22.97 3.32
CA ILE A 67 14.14 -22.12 3.64
C ILE A 67 13.64 -20.70 3.79
N TYR A 68 13.81 -20.11 4.96
CA TYR A 68 13.52 -18.70 5.23
C TYR A 68 14.80 -17.98 5.66
N VAL A 69 15.09 -16.84 5.04
CA VAL A 69 16.20 -15.96 5.41
C VAL A 69 15.74 -14.52 5.38
N ASN A 70 15.87 -13.84 6.53
CA ASN A 70 15.65 -12.39 6.65
C ASN A 70 17.00 -11.67 6.63
N PHE A 71 17.21 -10.85 5.59
CA PHE A 71 18.43 -10.09 5.37
C PHE A 71 18.51 -8.77 6.17
N GLU A 72 17.58 -8.52 7.11
CA GLU A 72 17.74 -7.48 8.14
C GLU A 72 18.50 -7.96 9.36
N ASP A 73 18.85 -9.27 9.45
CA ASP A 73 19.68 -9.82 10.52
C ASP A 73 21.09 -9.20 10.45
N GLU A 74 21.53 -8.60 11.55
CA GLU A 74 22.83 -7.90 11.62
C GLU A 74 24.03 -8.82 11.37
N ARG A 75 23.87 -10.12 11.61
CA ARG A 75 24.92 -11.12 11.34
C ARG A 75 25.15 -11.33 9.83
N LEU A 76 24.23 -10.85 8.98
CA LEU A 76 24.28 -10.92 7.51
C LEU A 76 24.80 -9.63 6.86
N LEU A 77 25.18 -8.59 7.63
CA LEU A 77 25.61 -7.29 7.10
C LEU A 77 26.78 -7.36 6.10
N GLU A 78 27.70 -8.30 6.28
CA GLU A 78 28.85 -8.48 5.38
C GLU A 78 28.57 -9.48 4.24
N MET A 79 27.35 -10.02 4.15
CA MET A 79 26.97 -10.96 3.11
C MET A 79 26.92 -10.29 1.74
N THR A 80 27.45 -10.97 0.74
CA THR A 80 27.48 -10.49 -0.65
C THR A 80 26.66 -11.41 -1.56
N ALA A 81 26.42 -10.97 -2.81
CA ALA A 81 25.73 -11.80 -3.79
C ALA A 81 26.45 -13.14 -4.07
N GLU A 82 27.76 -13.20 -3.88
CA GLU A 82 28.56 -14.44 -4.08
C GLU A 82 28.23 -15.47 -2.99
N ASP A 83 27.91 -15.01 -1.79
CA ASP A 83 27.54 -15.89 -0.66
C ASP A 83 26.12 -16.46 -0.76
N LEU A 84 25.23 -15.88 -1.58
CA LEU A 84 23.82 -16.31 -1.68
C LEU A 84 23.69 -17.79 -2.06
N ASN A 85 24.65 -18.36 -2.78
CA ASN A 85 24.61 -19.78 -3.15
C ASN A 85 24.73 -20.70 -1.92
N LEU A 86 25.37 -20.27 -0.83
CA LEU A 86 25.47 -21.04 0.42
C LEU A 86 24.08 -21.34 1.02
N ILE A 87 23.10 -20.46 0.79
CA ILE A 87 21.70 -20.68 1.24
C ILE A 87 21.12 -21.93 0.60
N LEU A 88 21.37 -22.13 -0.72
CA LEU A 88 20.90 -23.31 -1.43
C LEU A 88 21.62 -24.57 -0.96
N GLU A 89 22.94 -24.50 -0.80
CA GLU A 89 23.76 -25.61 -0.36
C GLU A 89 23.35 -26.12 1.04
N ILE A 90 23.19 -25.18 1.99
CA ILE A 90 22.73 -25.50 3.35
C ILE A 90 21.28 -26.02 3.31
N GLY A 91 20.42 -25.40 2.52
CA GLY A 91 19.02 -25.81 2.40
C GLY A 91 18.86 -27.23 1.83
N LEU A 92 19.63 -27.60 0.82
CA LEU A 92 19.64 -28.96 0.28
C LEU A 92 20.16 -30.00 1.26
N GLU A 93 21.14 -29.64 2.10
CA GLU A 93 21.56 -30.53 3.19
C GLU A 93 20.49 -30.74 4.26
N ILE A 94 19.77 -29.68 4.62
CA ILE A 94 18.72 -29.75 5.64
C ILE A 94 17.48 -30.50 5.12
N SER A 95 17.19 -30.39 3.83
CA SER A 95 16.02 -31.01 3.24
C SER A 95 16.09 -32.55 3.15
N GLU A 96 17.30 -33.11 3.13
CA GLU A 96 17.55 -34.57 3.01
C GLU A 96 16.78 -35.26 1.85
N THR A 97 16.34 -34.49 0.85
CA THR A 97 15.54 -34.97 -0.28
C THR A 97 16.05 -34.40 -1.60
N ASP A 98 15.79 -35.10 -2.71
CA ASP A 98 16.04 -34.59 -4.07
C ASP A 98 15.04 -33.51 -4.52
N ILE A 99 14.07 -33.16 -3.67
CA ILE A 99 13.04 -32.17 -3.97
C ILE A 99 13.62 -30.78 -3.70
N LYS A 100 13.42 -29.86 -4.66
CA LYS A 100 13.86 -28.47 -4.53
C LYS A 100 13.10 -27.76 -3.41
N PRO A 101 13.79 -27.13 -2.45
CA PRO A 101 13.15 -26.43 -1.38
C PRO A 101 12.44 -25.14 -1.85
N TYR A 102 11.44 -24.72 -1.11
CA TYR A 102 10.82 -23.41 -1.21
C TYR A 102 11.69 -22.38 -0.51
N LEU A 103 11.96 -21.26 -1.19
CA LEU A 103 12.80 -20.18 -0.66
C LEU A 103 11.96 -18.95 -0.34
N PHE A 104 12.14 -18.45 0.86
CA PHE A 104 11.54 -17.21 1.35
C PHE A 104 12.66 -16.27 1.74
N LEU A 105 12.91 -15.25 0.92
CA LEU A 105 14.04 -14.32 1.03
C LEU A 105 13.51 -12.94 1.41
N ASP A 106 13.48 -12.67 2.71
CA ASP A 106 12.88 -11.48 3.29
C ASP A 106 13.87 -10.30 3.27
N GLU A 107 13.41 -9.12 2.81
CA GLU A 107 14.20 -7.88 2.65
C GLU A 107 15.49 -8.09 1.82
N ILE A 108 15.40 -8.89 0.73
CA ILE A 108 16.54 -9.32 -0.10
C ILE A 108 17.32 -8.14 -0.72
N GLN A 109 16.70 -6.96 -0.87
CA GLN A 109 17.36 -5.76 -1.41
C GLN A 109 18.51 -5.25 -0.52
N ASN A 110 18.70 -5.79 0.67
CA ASN A 110 19.85 -5.49 1.50
C ASN A 110 21.15 -6.09 0.94
N ILE A 111 21.06 -7.06 0.00
CA ILE A 111 22.21 -7.65 -0.68
C ILE A 111 22.34 -7.06 -2.08
N ASN A 112 23.40 -6.32 -2.35
CA ASN A 112 23.62 -5.76 -3.70
C ASN A 112 23.86 -6.86 -4.73
N GLY A 113 23.14 -6.80 -5.87
CA GLY A 113 23.28 -7.75 -6.98
C GLY A 113 22.51 -9.07 -6.79
N TRP A 114 21.58 -9.10 -5.82
CA TRP A 114 20.72 -10.25 -5.52
C TRP A 114 19.87 -10.70 -6.73
N GLU A 115 19.54 -9.80 -7.64
CA GLU A 115 18.61 -10.02 -8.75
C GLU A 115 19.11 -11.14 -9.69
N LYS A 116 20.42 -11.20 -9.91
CA LYS A 116 21.04 -12.21 -10.76
C LYS A 116 20.93 -13.60 -10.15
N PHE A 117 21.12 -13.69 -8.83
CA PHE A 117 20.95 -14.95 -8.10
C PHE A 117 19.51 -15.42 -8.17
N VAL A 118 18.54 -14.58 -7.79
CA VAL A 118 17.11 -14.91 -7.77
C VAL A 118 16.62 -15.31 -9.16
N ARG A 119 17.03 -14.59 -10.21
CA ARG A 119 16.74 -14.97 -11.59
C ARG A 119 17.26 -16.36 -11.93
N ARG A 120 18.53 -16.64 -11.63
CA ARG A 120 19.16 -17.94 -11.92
C ARG A 120 18.43 -19.10 -11.26
N ILE A 121 18.09 -18.98 -9.97
CA ILE A 121 17.41 -20.06 -9.25
C ILE A 121 15.94 -20.21 -9.68
N ALA A 122 15.27 -19.12 -10.10
CA ALA A 122 13.95 -19.20 -10.71
C ALA A 122 13.99 -19.94 -12.06
N ASP A 123 15.01 -19.71 -12.90
CA ASP A 123 15.25 -20.46 -14.13
C ASP A 123 15.51 -21.94 -13.86
N MET A 124 16.16 -22.25 -12.75
CA MET A 124 16.34 -23.61 -12.25
C MET A 124 15.06 -24.23 -11.66
N LYS A 125 13.91 -23.51 -11.72
CA LYS A 125 12.60 -23.99 -11.23
C LYS A 125 12.53 -24.18 -9.71
N TYR A 126 13.27 -23.40 -8.93
CA TYR A 126 12.98 -23.24 -7.51
C TYR A 126 11.73 -22.38 -7.33
N ARG A 127 11.02 -22.59 -6.23
CA ARG A 127 9.93 -21.73 -5.77
C ARG A 127 10.49 -20.70 -4.83
N ILE A 128 10.28 -19.41 -5.16
CA ILE A 128 10.97 -18.32 -4.48
C ILE A 128 9.96 -17.21 -4.19
N ASN A 129 9.89 -16.83 -2.94
CA ASN A 129 9.15 -15.64 -2.52
C ASN A 129 10.14 -14.63 -1.95
N ILE A 130 10.00 -13.39 -2.38
CA ILE A 130 10.90 -12.31 -1.96
C ILE A 130 10.07 -11.15 -1.40
N THR A 131 10.64 -10.41 -0.46
CA THR A 131 10.05 -9.14 -0.02
C THR A 131 10.98 -7.97 -0.25
N GLY A 132 10.39 -6.77 -0.29
CA GLY A 132 11.12 -5.52 -0.23
C GLY A 132 10.25 -4.33 0.14
N SER A 133 10.84 -3.42 0.89
CA SER A 133 10.18 -2.20 1.37
C SER A 133 10.33 -1.01 0.42
N ASN A 134 10.78 -1.23 -0.82
CA ASN A 134 11.01 -0.17 -1.79
C ASN A 134 10.48 -0.55 -3.17
N SER A 135 9.77 0.37 -3.82
CA SER A 135 9.31 0.21 -5.21
C SER A 135 10.45 0.13 -6.24
N LYS A 136 11.70 0.47 -5.86
CA LYS A 136 12.85 0.18 -6.72
C LYS A 136 12.99 -1.30 -7.06
N MET A 137 12.44 -2.21 -6.23
CA MET A 137 12.27 -3.61 -6.60
C MET A 137 11.33 -3.81 -7.80
N LEU A 138 10.50 -2.81 -8.11
CA LEU A 138 9.62 -2.75 -9.29
C LEU A 138 10.23 -1.91 -10.41
N SER A 139 11.45 -1.36 -10.24
CA SER A 139 12.11 -0.59 -11.28
C SER A 139 12.17 -1.41 -12.57
N SER A 140 12.09 -0.72 -13.71
CA SER A 140 12.16 -1.36 -15.04
C SER A 140 13.38 -2.25 -15.18
N GLU A 141 14.48 -1.91 -14.51
CA GLU A 141 15.72 -2.68 -14.49
C GLU A 141 15.57 -4.01 -13.75
N ILE A 142 14.98 -4.01 -12.54
CA ILE A 142 14.74 -5.23 -11.77
C ILE A 142 13.62 -6.06 -12.39
N ALA A 143 12.52 -5.41 -12.80
CA ALA A 143 11.44 -6.09 -13.51
C ALA A 143 11.93 -6.77 -14.80
N SER A 144 12.82 -6.12 -15.56
CA SER A 144 13.49 -6.69 -16.72
C SER A 144 14.40 -7.87 -16.34
N THR A 145 15.18 -7.72 -15.26
CA THR A 145 16.08 -8.79 -14.78
C THR A 145 15.30 -10.00 -14.29
N LEU A 146 14.23 -9.81 -13.53
CA LEU A 146 13.35 -10.89 -13.07
C LEU A 146 12.51 -11.49 -14.19
N GLY A 147 12.29 -10.75 -15.29
CA GLY A 147 11.81 -11.24 -16.57
C GLY A 147 10.48 -12.00 -16.52
N GLY A 148 9.47 -11.48 -15.80
CA GLY A 148 8.14 -12.11 -15.73
C GLY A 148 8.08 -13.43 -14.93
N ARG A 149 9.11 -13.74 -14.14
CA ARG A 149 9.18 -14.97 -13.30
C ARG A 149 8.50 -14.79 -11.95
N PHE A 150 8.13 -13.55 -11.60
CA PHE A 150 7.52 -13.19 -10.34
C PHE A 150 6.22 -12.44 -10.57
N VAL A 151 5.23 -12.75 -9.77
CA VAL A 151 4.02 -11.93 -9.61
C VAL A 151 4.27 -10.93 -8.50
N ILE A 152 4.11 -9.65 -8.82
CA ILE A 152 4.25 -8.57 -7.85
C ILE A 152 2.95 -8.47 -7.07
N MET A 153 3.07 -8.44 -5.75
CA MET A 153 1.92 -8.31 -4.86
C MET A 153 2.13 -7.15 -3.89
N ASN A 154 1.30 -6.12 -4.03
CA ASN A 154 1.31 -4.97 -3.13
C ASN A 154 0.65 -5.36 -1.80
N ILE A 155 1.41 -5.22 -0.71
CA ILE A 155 0.93 -5.45 0.65
C ILE A 155 0.61 -4.12 1.31
N TYR A 156 -0.67 -3.86 1.46
CA TYR A 156 -1.20 -2.66 2.10
C TYR A 156 -1.29 -2.84 3.63
N PRO A 157 -1.39 -1.77 4.43
CA PRO A 157 -1.91 -1.85 5.79
C PRO A 157 -3.24 -2.63 5.82
N TYR A 158 -3.76 -3.05 6.95
CA TYR A 158 -5.00 -3.82 7.00
C TYR A 158 -6.15 -3.15 6.23
N SER A 159 -6.95 -3.93 5.50
CA SER A 159 -8.28 -3.48 5.07
C SER A 159 -9.18 -3.28 6.29
N PHE A 160 -10.32 -2.62 6.13
CA PHE A 160 -11.21 -2.45 7.27
C PHE A 160 -11.77 -3.78 7.80
N SER A 161 -12.03 -4.74 6.92
CA SER A 161 -12.41 -6.10 7.31
C SER A 161 -11.31 -6.82 8.09
N GLU A 162 -10.06 -6.78 7.61
CA GLU A 162 -8.90 -7.34 8.32
C GLU A 162 -8.67 -6.64 9.68
N TYR A 163 -8.86 -5.32 9.74
CA TYR A 163 -8.76 -4.55 10.99
C TYR A 163 -9.84 -4.96 12.00
N LEU A 164 -11.07 -5.21 11.57
CA LEU A 164 -12.14 -5.71 12.44
C LEU A 164 -11.81 -7.11 12.99
N ILE A 165 -11.35 -8.02 12.11
CA ILE A 165 -10.90 -9.36 12.51
C ILE A 165 -9.78 -9.26 13.56
N ALA A 166 -8.78 -8.39 13.32
CA ALA A 166 -7.69 -8.16 14.26
C ALA A 166 -8.14 -7.62 15.63
N ASN A 167 -9.30 -6.94 15.65
CA ASN A 167 -9.94 -6.49 16.90
C ASN A 167 -11.00 -7.47 17.43
N ASN A 168 -10.96 -8.75 17.03
CA ASN A 168 -11.88 -9.82 17.43
C ASN A 168 -13.34 -9.55 17.05
N MET A 169 -13.58 -8.80 15.98
CA MET A 169 -14.90 -8.52 15.42
C MET A 169 -15.09 -9.34 14.14
N THR A 170 -15.69 -10.52 14.25
CA THR A 170 -15.77 -11.51 13.17
C THR A 170 -17.17 -11.71 12.58
N LYS A 171 -18.15 -10.89 13.00
CA LYS A 171 -19.51 -10.94 12.46
C LYS A 171 -19.57 -10.36 11.04
N ASN A 172 -20.55 -10.79 10.26
CA ASN A 172 -20.93 -10.08 9.06
C ASN A 172 -21.74 -8.82 9.42
N TYR A 173 -21.16 -7.64 9.21
CA TYR A 173 -21.78 -6.35 9.56
C TYR A 173 -22.55 -5.73 8.39
N LEU A 174 -22.60 -6.37 7.22
CA LEU A 174 -23.42 -5.93 6.06
C LEU A 174 -24.87 -6.36 6.20
N ASP A 175 -25.15 -7.42 6.97
CA ASP A 175 -26.49 -7.90 7.26
C ASP A 175 -27.22 -6.97 8.26
N VAL A 176 -28.46 -7.32 8.58
CA VAL A 176 -29.21 -6.59 9.62
C VAL A 176 -28.52 -6.74 10.96
N ILE A 177 -27.97 -5.64 11.46
CA ILE A 177 -27.20 -5.58 12.71
C ILE A 177 -27.95 -4.78 13.77
N SER A 178 -27.70 -5.12 15.05
CA SER A 178 -28.26 -4.39 16.17
C SER A 178 -27.69 -2.94 16.23
N THR A 179 -28.41 -2.05 16.90
CA THR A 179 -27.93 -0.68 17.17
C THR A 179 -26.55 -0.68 17.85
N LYS A 180 -26.32 -1.64 18.75
CA LYS A 180 -25.03 -1.82 19.43
C LYS A 180 -23.93 -2.21 18.44
N ASP A 181 -24.16 -3.23 17.61
CA ASP A 181 -23.17 -3.68 16.60
C ASP A 181 -22.81 -2.54 15.65
N ARG A 182 -23.80 -1.75 15.21
CA ARG A 182 -23.59 -0.57 14.36
C ARG A 182 -22.71 0.49 15.05
N ALA A 183 -22.97 0.77 16.33
CA ALA A 183 -22.17 1.70 17.13
C ALA A 183 -20.74 1.19 17.32
N ASP A 184 -20.56 -0.11 17.55
CA ASP A 184 -19.25 -0.74 17.70
C ASP A 184 -18.43 -0.66 16.39
N VAL A 185 -19.04 -0.98 15.25
CA VAL A 185 -18.37 -0.83 13.93
C VAL A 185 -18.01 0.62 13.66
N GLN A 186 -18.92 1.56 13.90
CA GLN A 186 -18.65 2.98 13.70
C GLN A 186 -17.51 3.50 14.61
N ASN A 187 -17.43 3.01 15.84
CA ASN A 187 -16.33 3.33 16.75
C ASN A 187 -14.99 2.78 16.25
N GLN A 188 -14.96 1.56 15.74
CA GLN A 188 -13.75 0.99 15.13
C GLN A 188 -13.37 1.71 13.84
N TYR A 189 -14.34 2.07 12.99
CA TYR A 189 -14.10 2.90 11.82
C TYR A 189 -13.43 4.23 12.18
N ASN A 190 -13.93 4.93 13.20
CA ASN A 190 -13.34 6.18 13.66
C ASN A 190 -11.88 6.02 14.13
N LYS A 191 -11.55 4.90 14.80
CA LYS A 191 -10.17 4.57 15.17
C LYS A 191 -9.31 4.25 13.96
N TYR A 192 -9.84 3.46 13.03
CA TYR A 192 -9.20 3.06 11.79
C TYR A 192 -8.81 4.26 10.94
N VAL A 193 -9.72 5.21 10.70
CA VAL A 193 -9.43 6.39 9.90
C VAL A 193 -8.48 7.36 10.62
N THR A 194 -8.59 7.48 11.95
CA THR A 194 -7.79 8.43 12.75
C THR A 194 -6.36 7.97 12.92
N TYR A 195 -6.16 6.68 13.21
CA TYR A 195 -4.84 6.14 13.54
C TYR A 195 -4.21 5.31 12.43
N GLY A 196 -4.96 5.04 11.35
CA GLY A 196 -4.49 4.19 10.28
C GLY A 196 -4.62 2.70 10.60
N ALA A 197 -4.03 1.90 9.72
CA ALA A 197 -4.30 0.47 9.62
C ALA A 197 -3.04 -0.41 9.69
N PHE A 198 -1.91 0.11 10.16
CA PHE A 198 -0.74 -0.74 10.35
C PHE A 198 -1.04 -1.86 11.35
N PRO A 199 -0.69 -3.13 11.05
CA PRO A 199 -1.04 -4.28 11.87
C PRO A 199 -0.70 -4.12 13.35
N GLU A 200 0.47 -3.65 13.68
CA GLU A 200 0.95 -3.48 15.06
C GLU A 200 0.13 -2.46 15.87
N LEU A 201 -0.58 -1.53 15.21
CA LEU A 201 -1.43 -0.53 15.89
C LEU A 201 -2.62 -1.15 16.63
N VAL A 202 -3.01 -2.37 16.32
CA VAL A 202 -4.10 -3.04 17.01
C VAL A 202 -3.78 -3.20 18.50
N GLU A 203 -2.56 -3.60 18.84
CA GLU A 203 -2.13 -3.90 20.20
C GLU A 203 -1.56 -2.68 20.95
N ILE A 204 -1.09 -1.66 20.22
CA ILE A 204 -0.38 -0.53 20.79
C ILE A 204 -1.34 0.51 21.39
N ARG A 205 -1.13 0.89 22.66
CA ARG A 205 -1.93 1.91 23.34
C ARG A 205 -1.62 3.33 22.82
N ASN A 206 -0.36 3.70 22.72
CA ASN A 206 0.07 5.02 22.20
C ASN A 206 0.26 4.98 20.69
N LYS A 207 -0.86 4.89 19.97
CA LYS A 207 -0.91 4.76 18.50
C LYS A 207 -0.20 5.91 17.79
N ARG A 208 -0.36 7.15 18.27
CA ARG A 208 0.24 8.34 17.64
C ARG A 208 1.77 8.34 17.74
N ALA A 209 2.33 7.95 18.89
CA ALA A 209 3.79 7.84 19.04
C ALA A 209 4.35 6.76 18.13
N PHE A 210 3.64 5.63 18.01
CA PHE A 210 4.06 4.54 17.13
C PHE A 210 3.97 4.93 15.65
N LEU A 211 2.90 5.57 15.20
CA LEU A 211 2.79 6.12 13.85
C LEU A 211 3.92 7.08 13.53
N ASN A 212 4.27 7.95 14.49
CA ASN A 212 5.39 8.86 14.33
C ASN A 212 6.72 8.09 14.17
N SER A 213 6.92 6.98 14.90
CA SER A 213 8.11 6.14 14.72
C SER A 213 8.16 5.48 13.34
N ILE A 214 7.03 5.00 12.82
CA ILE A 214 6.95 4.48 11.44
C ILE A 214 7.31 5.58 10.44
N TYR A 215 6.68 6.76 10.57
CA TYR A 215 6.97 7.90 9.72
C TYR A 215 8.46 8.26 9.75
N GLN A 216 9.07 8.36 10.94
CA GLN A 216 10.50 8.66 11.06
C GLN A 216 11.38 7.59 10.41
N THR A 217 11.04 6.33 10.54
CA THR A 217 11.79 5.23 9.91
C THR A 217 11.73 5.32 8.39
N VAL A 218 10.56 5.54 7.82
CA VAL A 218 10.38 5.72 6.36
C VAL A 218 11.06 7.00 5.89
N TYR A 219 10.81 8.11 6.58
CA TYR A 219 11.32 9.43 6.20
C TYR A 219 12.85 9.50 6.28
N LEU A 220 13.44 9.17 7.43
CA LEU A 220 14.88 9.26 7.63
C LEU A 220 15.63 8.11 6.94
N GLY A 221 15.13 6.89 7.05
CA GLY A 221 15.79 5.70 6.50
C GLY A 221 15.60 5.56 4.99
N ASP A 222 14.35 5.47 4.55
CA ASP A 222 14.07 5.12 3.15
C ASP A 222 14.12 6.32 2.20
N ILE A 223 13.82 7.53 2.67
CA ILE A 223 13.87 8.73 1.84
C ILE A 223 15.21 9.45 1.97
N ILE A 224 15.57 9.94 3.16
CA ILE A 224 16.73 10.80 3.36
C ILE A 224 18.06 10.03 3.21
N THR A 225 18.29 9.03 4.05
CA THR A 225 19.57 8.32 4.13
C THR A 225 19.85 7.52 2.85
N ARG A 226 18.86 6.76 2.38
CA ARG A 226 19.01 5.92 1.17
C ARG A 226 19.34 6.74 -0.08
N ASN A 227 18.75 7.92 -0.24
CA ASN A 227 18.97 8.78 -1.40
C ASN A 227 20.03 9.87 -1.14
N LYS A 228 20.75 9.81 -0.02
CA LYS A 228 21.84 10.74 0.36
C LYS A 228 21.42 12.21 0.26
N ILE A 229 20.22 12.53 0.75
CA ILE A 229 19.65 13.86 0.66
C ILE A 229 20.26 14.77 1.71
N THR A 230 20.74 15.92 1.28
CA THR A 230 21.33 16.94 2.15
C THR A 230 20.36 18.06 2.52
N ASN A 231 19.30 18.29 1.73
CA ASN A 231 18.30 19.32 1.98
C ASN A 231 17.00 18.73 2.53
N ASP A 232 17.02 18.35 3.79
CA ASP A 232 15.89 17.80 4.53
C ASP A 232 14.70 18.79 4.62
N PHE A 233 14.98 20.09 4.77
CA PHE A 233 13.93 21.12 4.88
C PHE A 233 13.06 21.18 3.62
N ALA A 234 13.66 21.08 2.43
CA ALA A 234 12.93 21.11 1.17
C ALA A 234 11.95 19.92 1.04
N ILE A 235 12.39 18.71 1.42
CA ILE A 235 11.54 17.52 1.38
C ILE A 235 10.38 17.66 2.37
N ARG A 236 10.62 18.11 3.60
CA ARG A 236 9.55 18.33 4.60
C ARG A 236 8.51 19.32 4.09
N LEU A 237 8.95 20.42 3.44
CA LEU A 237 8.04 21.41 2.90
C LEU A 237 7.20 20.84 1.75
N ILE A 238 7.81 20.07 0.84
CA ILE A 238 7.09 19.37 -0.23
C ILE A 238 6.06 18.41 0.36
N LEU A 239 6.45 17.55 1.30
CA LEU A 239 5.57 16.56 1.91
C LEU A 239 4.37 17.23 2.63
N LYS A 240 4.64 18.31 3.38
CA LYS A 240 3.59 19.08 4.02
C LYS A 240 2.64 19.68 2.99
N LYS A 241 3.17 20.22 1.89
CA LYS A 241 2.34 20.80 0.83
C LYS A 241 1.50 19.75 0.10
N ILE A 242 2.05 18.55 -0.10
CA ILE A 242 1.30 17.42 -0.64
C ILE A 242 0.16 17.05 0.33
N ALA A 243 0.43 16.94 1.63
CA ALA A 243 -0.60 16.65 2.62
C ALA A 243 -1.75 17.67 2.59
N GLU A 244 -1.45 18.99 2.52
CA GLU A 244 -2.44 20.07 2.39
C GLU A 244 -3.23 20.02 1.06
N SER A 245 -2.78 19.26 0.08
CA SER A 245 -3.35 19.22 -1.27
C SER A 245 -3.86 17.84 -1.66
N VAL A 246 -4.06 16.95 -0.70
CA VAL A 246 -4.45 15.53 -0.93
C VAL A 246 -5.65 15.42 -1.88
N THR A 247 -6.66 16.26 -1.72
CA THR A 247 -7.87 16.18 -2.55
C THR A 247 -7.77 16.93 -3.89
N LYS A 248 -6.61 17.53 -4.23
CA LYS A 248 -6.46 18.41 -5.39
C LYS A 248 -5.22 18.06 -6.21
N PRO A 249 -5.28 18.20 -7.56
CA PRO A 249 -4.11 18.04 -8.39
C PRO A 249 -3.00 19.03 -8.00
N LEU A 250 -1.78 18.55 -7.91
CA LEU A 250 -0.61 19.35 -7.55
C LEU A 250 0.54 19.12 -8.51
N SER A 251 0.87 20.16 -9.29
CA SER A 251 1.92 20.06 -10.28
C SER A 251 3.34 20.26 -9.71
N TYR A 252 4.31 19.62 -10.34
CA TYR A 252 5.74 19.83 -10.01
C TYR A 252 6.16 21.31 -10.14
N ASN A 253 5.60 22.07 -11.09
CA ASN A 253 5.86 23.50 -11.22
C ASN A 253 5.37 24.27 -10.00
N ARG A 254 4.18 23.95 -9.47
CA ARG A 254 3.63 24.57 -8.26
C ARG A 254 4.51 24.27 -7.05
N LEU A 255 4.93 23.01 -6.87
CA LEU A 255 5.87 22.62 -5.80
C LEU A 255 7.21 23.37 -5.92
N THR A 256 7.77 23.48 -7.13
CA THR A 256 9.01 24.21 -7.37
C THR A 256 8.87 25.70 -7.02
N ASN A 257 7.75 26.32 -7.37
CA ASN A 257 7.49 27.74 -7.06
C ASN A 257 7.34 27.97 -5.55
N ILE A 258 6.74 27.04 -4.81
CA ILE A 258 6.63 27.10 -3.34
C ILE A 258 8.02 27.07 -2.70
N LEU A 259 8.93 26.20 -3.17
CA LEU A 259 10.30 26.14 -2.67
C LEU A 259 11.05 27.45 -2.97
N LYS A 260 10.90 28.00 -4.17
CA LYS A 260 11.51 29.27 -4.56
C LYS A 260 10.99 30.43 -3.70
N SER A 261 9.69 30.50 -3.44
CA SER A 261 9.11 31.56 -2.57
C SER A 261 9.56 31.45 -1.10
N SER A 262 10.02 30.26 -0.69
CA SER A 262 10.62 30.01 0.63
C SER A 262 12.14 30.28 0.65
N GLY A 263 12.70 30.94 -0.38
CA GLY A 263 14.12 31.31 -0.47
C GLY A 263 15.05 30.18 -0.93
N MET A 264 14.51 29.04 -1.40
CA MET A 264 15.33 27.90 -1.84
C MET A 264 15.52 27.90 -3.35
N SER A 265 16.78 27.83 -3.79
CA SER A 265 17.14 27.68 -5.22
C SER A 265 17.17 26.19 -5.60
N ILE A 266 15.99 25.58 -5.75
CA ILE A 266 15.87 24.16 -6.13
C ILE A 266 15.19 24.04 -7.49
N GLY A 267 15.82 23.26 -8.39
CA GLY A 267 15.32 23.03 -9.74
C GLY A 267 14.13 22.04 -9.77
N LYS A 268 13.33 22.12 -10.83
CA LYS A 268 12.18 21.25 -11.03
C LYS A 268 12.57 19.77 -11.02
N GLN A 269 13.71 19.41 -11.61
CA GLN A 269 14.16 18.01 -11.64
C GLN A 269 14.41 17.45 -10.23
N THR A 270 14.97 18.24 -9.34
CA THR A 270 15.18 17.84 -7.94
C THR A 270 13.84 17.64 -7.23
N VAL A 271 12.84 18.48 -7.49
CA VAL A 271 11.48 18.31 -6.96
C VAL A 271 10.86 17.00 -7.45
N ILE A 272 10.99 16.69 -8.74
CA ILE A 272 10.53 15.41 -9.32
C ILE A 272 11.21 14.24 -8.60
N ASN A 273 12.53 14.29 -8.41
CA ASN A 273 13.27 13.25 -7.72
C ASN A 273 12.80 13.08 -6.25
N TYR A 274 12.57 14.20 -5.55
CA TYR A 274 12.09 14.15 -4.16
C TYR A 274 10.71 13.51 -4.04
N VAL A 275 9.80 13.85 -4.97
CA VAL A 275 8.48 13.20 -5.02
C VAL A 275 8.61 11.72 -5.37
N SER A 276 9.48 11.35 -6.33
CA SER A 276 9.77 9.96 -6.66
C SER A 276 10.24 9.18 -5.43
N TYR A 277 11.14 9.75 -4.62
CA TYR A 277 11.60 9.07 -3.40
C TYR A 277 10.48 8.82 -2.38
N MET A 278 9.50 9.72 -2.29
CA MET A 278 8.32 9.54 -1.44
C MET A 278 7.38 8.44 -1.97
N THR A 279 7.21 8.36 -3.28
CA THR A 279 6.41 7.28 -3.90
C THR A 279 7.16 5.95 -3.89
N ASP A 280 8.47 5.97 -4.10
CA ASP A 280 9.32 4.78 -4.07
C ASP A 280 9.40 4.14 -2.67
N SER A 281 9.26 4.93 -1.61
CA SER A 281 9.16 4.43 -0.24
C SER A 281 7.75 3.97 0.15
N TYR A 282 6.80 4.00 -0.77
CA TYR A 282 5.38 3.75 -0.50
C TYR A 282 4.76 4.68 0.56
N LEU A 283 5.38 5.83 0.85
CA LEU A 283 4.76 6.84 1.71
C LEU A 283 3.55 7.47 1.03
N LEU A 284 3.69 7.70 -0.28
CA LEU A 284 2.68 8.27 -1.16
C LEU A 284 2.40 7.38 -2.36
N PHE A 285 1.24 7.56 -2.96
CA PHE A 285 0.93 7.11 -4.31
C PHE A 285 0.23 8.23 -5.08
N THR A 286 0.12 8.09 -6.40
CA THR A 286 -0.45 9.12 -7.27
C THR A 286 -1.55 8.55 -8.14
N LEU A 287 -2.58 9.37 -8.37
CA LEU A 287 -3.60 9.09 -9.38
C LEU A 287 -3.53 10.12 -10.49
N GLN A 288 -3.76 9.67 -11.72
CA GLN A 288 -3.72 10.50 -12.91
C GLN A 288 -5.12 10.96 -13.30
N ASN A 289 -5.20 12.08 -14.03
CA ASN A 289 -6.47 12.54 -14.59
C ASN A 289 -6.82 11.74 -15.84
N TYR A 290 -7.95 11.04 -15.84
CA TYR A 290 -8.42 10.24 -16.97
C TYR A 290 -8.61 11.07 -18.24
N ALA A 291 -9.19 12.28 -18.13
CA ALA A 291 -9.46 13.17 -19.25
C ALA A 291 -8.23 13.93 -19.79
N ALA A 292 -7.13 13.95 -19.06
CA ALA A 292 -5.97 14.75 -19.44
C ALA A 292 -5.14 14.12 -20.55
N LYS A 293 -4.47 14.98 -21.34
CA LYS A 293 -3.40 14.55 -22.26
C LYS A 293 -2.20 14.03 -21.47
N LEU A 294 -1.39 13.17 -22.09
CA LEU A 294 -0.25 12.47 -21.45
C LEU A 294 0.65 13.40 -20.60
N VAL A 295 1.08 14.53 -21.17
CA VAL A 295 1.96 15.47 -20.46
C VAL A 295 1.32 16.01 -19.17
N LYS A 296 0.02 16.33 -19.17
CA LYS A 296 -0.69 16.81 -17.99
C LYS A 296 -0.94 15.68 -16.98
N LYS A 297 -1.18 14.45 -17.45
CA LYS A 297 -1.28 13.27 -16.59
C LYS A 297 -0.04 13.11 -15.72
N GLU A 298 1.13 13.15 -16.35
CA GLU A 298 2.42 12.95 -15.66
C GLU A 298 2.85 14.14 -14.79
N THR A 299 2.44 15.36 -15.13
CA THR A 299 2.96 16.55 -14.44
C THR A 299 2.05 17.16 -13.39
N SER A 300 0.81 16.69 -13.27
CA SER A 300 -0.18 17.23 -12.32
C SER A 300 -1.12 16.14 -11.77
N PRO A 301 -0.58 15.13 -11.08
CA PRO A 301 -1.39 14.10 -10.42
C PRO A 301 -2.05 14.60 -9.14
N LYS A 302 -3.05 13.85 -8.63
CA LYS A 302 -3.44 13.88 -7.22
C LYS A 302 -2.51 12.96 -6.42
N TYR A 303 -2.16 13.35 -5.20
CA TYR A 303 -1.29 12.58 -4.30
C TYR A 303 -2.09 12.11 -3.10
N TYR A 304 -1.88 10.87 -2.70
CA TYR A 304 -2.51 10.28 -1.53
C TYR A 304 -1.46 9.58 -0.66
N PHE A 305 -1.70 9.53 0.65
CA PHE A 305 -0.88 8.78 1.58
C PHE A 305 -1.30 7.31 1.61
N MET A 306 -0.34 6.41 1.75
CA MET A 306 -0.60 4.97 1.83
C MET A 306 -1.35 4.56 3.11
N ASP A 307 -1.45 5.47 4.08
CA ASP A 307 -2.19 5.26 5.33
C ASP A 307 -2.77 6.58 5.85
N THR A 308 -4.01 6.56 6.32
CA THR A 308 -4.72 7.76 6.82
C THR A 308 -4.14 8.30 8.12
N GLY A 309 -3.56 7.44 8.97
CA GLY A 309 -2.90 7.86 10.19
C GLY A 309 -1.62 8.65 9.90
N LEU A 310 -0.87 8.27 8.84
CA LEU A 310 0.29 9.04 8.40
C LEU A 310 -0.11 10.44 7.89
N LEU A 311 -1.21 10.54 7.12
CA LEU A 311 -1.78 11.84 6.74
C LEU A 311 -2.18 12.66 7.96
N GLY A 312 -2.80 12.03 8.97
CA GLY A 312 -3.20 12.65 10.22
C GLY A 312 -2.04 13.16 11.10
N LEU A 313 -0.80 12.71 10.86
CA LEU A 313 0.39 13.30 11.49
C LEU A 313 0.76 14.66 10.88
N MET A 314 0.38 14.91 9.64
CA MET A 314 0.77 16.12 8.88
C MET A 314 -0.22 17.27 9.03
N LEU A 315 -1.49 16.97 9.31
CA LEU A 315 -2.58 17.95 9.33
C LEU A 315 -3.31 17.94 10.67
N LEU A 316 -3.74 19.12 11.12
CA LEU A 316 -4.51 19.26 12.37
C LEU A 316 -5.99 18.95 12.19
N ASP A 317 -6.60 19.41 11.10
CA ASP A 317 -7.98 19.11 10.71
C ASP A 317 -7.96 18.51 9.30
N CYS A 318 -8.22 17.22 9.22
CA CYS A 318 -8.06 16.47 7.99
C CYS A 318 -9.18 15.44 7.72
N LYS A 319 -10.33 15.53 8.42
CA LYS A 319 -11.38 14.52 8.32
C LYS A 319 -11.85 14.28 6.88
N SER A 320 -12.13 15.35 6.12
CA SER A 320 -12.52 15.22 4.71
C SER A 320 -11.39 14.65 3.85
N ALA A 321 -10.16 15.14 4.05
CA ALA A 321 -8.99 14.62 3.34
C ALA A 321 -8.70 13.16 3.70
N GLN A 322 -8.85 12.76 4.97
CA GLN A 322 -8.70 11.36 5.39
C GLN A 322 -9.78 10.46 4.78
N LEU A 323 -11.03 10.95 4.67
CA LEU A 323 -12.12 10.19 4.05
C LEU A 323 -11.81 9.90 2.57
N GLU A 324 -11.45 10.92 1.78
CA GLU A 324 -11.09 10.75 0.37
C GLU A 324 -9.81 9.90 0.22
N ASN A 325 -8.80 10.13 1.08
CA ASN A 325 -7.57 9.32 1.08
C ASN A 325 -7.85 7.84 1.37
N LEU A 326 -8.79 7.55 2.28
CA LEU A 326 -9.17 6.16 2.60
C LEU A 326 -9.86 5.48 1.41
N VAL A 327 -10.75 6.20 0.73
CA VAL A 327 -11.39 5.70 -0.51
C VAL A 327 -10.31 5.43 -1.57
N ALA A 328 -9.35 6.34 -1.74
CA ALA A 328 -8.25 6.14 -2.68
C ALA A 328 -7.42 4.88 -2.36
N ILE A 329 -7.08 4.64 -1.08
CA ILE A 329 -6.35 3.43 -0.64
C ILE A 329 -7.15 2.18 -0.97
N GLU A 330 -8.44 2.16 -0.67
CA GLU A 330 -9.28 1.00 -0.91
C GLU A 330 -9.45 0.73 -2.42
N LEU A 331 -9.59 1.78 -3.23
CA LEU A 331 -9.68 1.62 -4.68
C LEU A 331 -8.41 1.05 -5.29
N ILE A 332 -7.22 1.52 -4.90
CA ILE A 332 -5.97 0.93 -5.40
C ILE A 332 -5.74 -0.49 -4.88
N ARG A 333 -6.29 -0.85 -3.73
CA ARG A 333 -6.28 -2.22 -3.21
C ARG A 333 -7.12 -3.16 -4.09
N ARG A 334 -8.30 -2.70 -4.52
CA ARG A 334 -9.26 -3.49 -5.34
C ARG A 334 -8.84 -3.58 -6.80
N TYR A 335 -8.35 -2.47 -7.37
CA TYR A 335 -8.18 -2.33 -8.82
C TYR A 335 -6.72 -2.18 -9.28
N GLY A 336 -5.78 -1.94 -8.36
CA GLY A 336 -4.41 -1.52 -8.71
C GLY A 336 -4.34 -0.01 -9.03
N THR A 337 -3.18 0.58 -8.81
CA THR A 337 -2.97 2.03 -9.02
C THR A 337 -3.15 2.44 -10.49
N GLU A 338 -2.85 1.55 -11.42
CA GLU A 338 -2.93 1.77 -12.87
C GLU A 338 -4.37 1.83 -13.41
N ASN A 339 -5.35 1.36 -12.64
CA ASN A 339 -6.76 1.29 -13.06
C ASN A 339 -7.65 2.30 -12.35
N VAL A 340 -7.09 3.14 -11.48
CA VAL A 340 -7.82 4.16 -10.72
C VAL A 340 -7.38 5.54 -11.15
N TYR A 341 -8.33 6.38 -11.52
CA TYR A 341 -8.12 7.74 -12.01
C TYR A 341 -9.00 8.72 -11.26
N PHE A 342 -8.68 10.01 -11.28
CA PHE A 342 -9.66 11.07 -11.11
C PHE A 342 -10.06 11.63 -12.47
N PHE A 343 -11.21 12.31 -12.55
CA PHE A 343 -11.65 12.95 -13.78
C PHE A 343 -11.78 14.46 -13.55
N GLU A 344 -11.07 15.26 -14.33
CA GLU A 344 -11.14 16.73 -14.30
C GLU A 344 -11.17 17.29 -15.73
N ASN A 345 -12.35 17.75 -16.17
CA ASN A 345 -12.58 18.43 -17.44
C ASN A 345 -13.83 19.31 -17.35
N ASN A 346 -13.70 20.56 -16.87
CA ASN A 346 -14.77 21.48 -16.51
C ASN A 346 -15.76 20.95 -15.44
N ILE A 347 -15.57 19.73 -15.00
CA ILE A 347 -16.19 19.07 -13.85
C ILE A 347 -15.10 18.29 -13.10
N GLU A 348 -15.34 17.99 -11.86
CA GLU A 348 -14.46 17.14 -11.07
C GLU A 348 -15.26 15.92 -10.58
N ILE A 349 -14.67 14.73 -10.78
CA ILE A 349 -15.07 13.46 -10.14
C ILE A 349 -13.85 12.94 -9.41
N ASP A 350 -14.00 12.64 -8.14
CA ASP A 350 -12.90 12.26 -7.27
C ASP A 350 -12.20 11.00 -7.75
N PHE A 351 -12.99 9.97 -8.14
CA PHE A 351 -12.45 8.73 -8.67
C PHE A 351 -13.26 8.20 -9.85
N TYR A 352 -12.56 7.70 -10.85
CA TYR A 352 -13.12 6.98 -11.98
C TYR A 352 -12.35 5.70 -12.24
N ILE A 353 -13.07 4.59 -12.35
CA ILE A 353 -12.56 3.26 -12.60
C ILE A 353 -13.12 2.78 -13.96
N PRO A 354 -12.30 2.85 -15.04
CA PRO A 354 -12.75 2.49 -16.39
C PRO A 354 -13.19 1.03 -16.53
N LEU A 355 -12.59 0.11 -15.77
CA LEU A 355 -12.88 -1.33 -15.84
C LEU A 355 -14.36 -1.63 -15.54
N ASP A 356 -14.94 -0.93 -14.58
CA ASP A 356 -16.32 -1.12 -14.14
C ASP A 356 -17.25 0.01 -14.60
N ASN A 357 -16.72 0.96 -15.38
CA ASN A 357 -17.40 2.21 -15.71
C ASN A 357 -18.00 2.88 -14.47
N LEU A 358 -17.22 2.97 -13.40
CA LEU A 358 -17.62 3.40 -12.06
C LEU A 358 -17.08 4.79 -11.75
N ALA A 359 -17.95 5.71 -11.39
CA ALA A 359 -17.64 7.06 -10.94
C ALA A 359 -17.97 7.21 -9.45
N ILE A 360 -17.05 7.74 -8.67
CA ILE A 360 -17.20 7.91 -7.22
C ILE A 360 -16.90 9.35 -6.84
N GLN A 361 -17.79 9.93 -6.04
CA GLN A 361 -17.58 11.19 -5.30
C GLN A 361 -17.51 10.89 -3.81
N VAL A 362 -16.78 11.71 -3.06
CA VAL A 362 -16.58 11.54 -1.62
C VAL A 362 -16.92 12.82 -0.87
N SER A 363 -17.87 12.75 0.04
CA SER A 363 -18.28 13.90 0.83
C SER A 363 -18.56 13.50 2.29
N MET A 364 -18.28 14.40 3.24
CA MET A 364 -18.59 14.14 4.64
C MET A 364 -20.09 14.02 4.87
N GLN A 365 -20.88 14.89 4.24
CA GLN A 365 -22.34 14.98 4.35
C GLN A 365 -22.94 15.51 3.04
N VAL A 366 -24.07 14.99 2.65
CA VAL A 366 -24.76 15.33 1.41
C VAL A 366 -26.26 15.57 1.63
N LEU A 367 -26.90 14.77 2.49
CA LEU A 367 -28.36 14.82 2.64
C LEU A 367 -28.82 16.08 3.36
N ASP A 368 -28.08 16.52 4.37
CA ASP A 368 -28.40 17.68 5.19
C ASP A 368 -27.88 19.01 4.60
N ASN A 369 -27.06 18.98 3.54
CA ASN A 369 -26.47 20.16 2.92
C ASN A 369 -26.85 20.24 1.44
N ILE A 370 -27.84 21.09 1.14
CA ILE A 370 -28.43 21.23 -0.21
C ILE A 370 -27.36 21.66 -1.23
N ASP A 371 -26.50 22.63 -0.91
CA ASP A 371 -25.48 23.14 -1.84
C ASP A 371 -24.47 22.05 -2.18
N THR A 372 -24.03 21.29 -1.16
CA THR A 372 -23.13 20.15 -1.37
C THR A 372 -23.80 19.06 -2.21
N ARG A 373 -25.06 18.73 -1.86
CA ARG A 373 -25.84 17.74 -2.61
C ARG A 373 -25.95 18.09 -4.09
N GLU A 374 -26.36 19.34 -4.40
CA GLU A 374 -26.47 19.81 -5.76
C GLU A 374 -25.14 19.79 -6.51
N ARG A 375 -24.06 20.20 -5.86
CA ARG A 375 -22.72 20.19 -6.46
C ARG A 375 -22.30 18.77 -6.87
N GLU A 376 -22.38 17.82 -5.93
CA GLU A 376 -21.92 16.43 -6.14
C GLU A 376 -22.80 15.69 -7.16
N THR A 377 -24.14 15.83 -7.05
CA THR A 377 -25.05 15.16 -7.99
C THR A 377 -24.96 15.72 -9.40
N ARG A 378 -24.86 17.06 -9.55
CA ARG A 378 -24.68 17.68 -10.88
C ARG A 378 -23.36 17.31 -11.54
N ALA A 379 -22.32 16.97 -10.77
CA ALA A 379 -21.08 16.49 -11.34
C ALA A 379 -21.30 15.17 -12.11
N PHE A 380 -22.07 14.23 -11.56
CA PHE A 380 -22.42 12.98 -12.24
C PHE A 380 -23.29 13.21 -13.49
N VAL A 381 -24.29 14.10 -13.43
CA VAL A 381 -25.12 14.45 -14.60
C VAL A 381 -24.23 14.98 -15.74
N LYS A 382 -23.31 15.88 -15.43
CA LYS A 382 -22.38 16.42 -16.43
C LYS A 382 -21.38 15.38 -16.92
N LEU A 383 -20.94 14.44 -16.04
CA LEU A 383 -20.05 13.35 -16.44
C LEU A 383 -20.66 12.49 -17.54
N ASN A 384 -21.97 12.24 -17.50
CA ASN A 384 -22.67 11.43 -18.50
C ASN A 384 -22.48 11.94 -19.95
N ASN A 385 -22.16 13.22 -20.15
CA ASN A 385 -21.81 13.77 -21.46
C ASN A 385 -20.42 13.34 -21.95
N PHE A 386 -19.55 12.93 -21.07
CA PHE A 386 -18.19 12.48 -21.37
C PHE A 386 -18.04 10.97 -21.27
N ILE A 387 -18.72 10.39 -20.29
CA ILE A 387 -18.67 8.96 -19.94
C ILE A 387 -20.12 8.50 -19.75
N PRO A 388 -20.77 8.00 -20.82
CA PRO A 388 -22.16 7.58 -20.75
C PRO A 388 -22.36 6.35 -19.85
N ASN A 389 -23.50 6.33 -19.14
CA ASN A 389 -23.95 5.20 -18.32
C ASN A 389 -22.94 4.74 -17.25
N ALA A 390 -22.17 5.66 -16.69
CA ALA A 390 -21.32 5.34 -15.55
C ALA A 390 -22.18 4.99 -14.33
N LYS A 391 -21.81 3.93 -13.59
CA LYS A 391 -22.36 3.67 -12.27
C LYS A 391 -21.89 4.78 -11.33
N CYS A 392 -22.82 5.46 -10.64
CA CYS A 392 -22.54 6.62 -9.80
C CYS A 392 -22.69 6.27 -8.32
N ILE A 393 -21.62 6.37 -7.56
CA ILE A 393 -21.61 6.16 -6.11
C ILE A 393 -21.13 7.45 -5.42
N LEU A 394 -21.84 7.84 -4.37
CA LEU A 394 -21.45 8.94 -3.50
C LEU A 394 -21.14 8.36 -2.11
N ILE A 395 -19.86 8.34 -1.75
CA ILE A 395 -19.41 7.81 -0.46
C ILE A 395 -19.47 8.92 0.57
N THR A 396 -20.18 8.66 1.68
CA THR A 396 -20.33 9.61 2.79
C THR A 396 -19.74 9.04 4.08
N ASN A 397 -19.59 9.88 5.09
CA ASN A 397 -19.14 9.41 6.42
C ASN A 397 -20.17 8.44 7.05
N SER A 398 -21.48 8.72 6.93
CA SER A 398 -22.52 7.95 7.66
C SER A 398 -23.89 7.91 7.00
N GLU A 399 -24.12 8.64 5.88
CA GLU A 399 -25.41 8.77 5.24
C GLU A 399 -25.63 7.66 4.21
N GLU A 400 -26.88 7.21 4.10
CA GLU A 400 -27.30 6.17 3.15
C GLU A 400 -28.61 6.59 2.47
N ALA A 401 -28.63 6.61 1.15
CA ALA A 401 -29.80 6.96 0.33
C ALA A 401 -29.63 6.51 -1.12
N VAL A 402 -30.70 6.64 -1.90
CA VAL A 402 -30.64 6.62 -3.36
C VAL A 402 -31.20 7.94 -3.85
N ILE A 403 -30.47 8.61 -4.73
CA ILE A 403 -30.85 9.90 -5.29
C ILE A 403 -31.00 9.75 -6.80
N ASP A 404 -32.16 10.10 -7.34
CA ASP A 404 -32.32 10.34 -8.79
C ASP A 404 -32.05 11.81 -9.08
N CYS A 405 -31.16 12.09 -10.03
CA CYS A 405 -30.84 13.42 -10.49
C CYS A 405 -30.79 13.42 -12.03
N ASP A 406 -31.83 14.02 -12.67
CA ASP A 406 -31.94 14.08 -14.12
C ASP A 406 -31.86 12.70 -14.83
N GLY A 407 -32.43 11.65 -14.19
CA GLY A 407 -32.42 10.27 -14.68
C GLY A 407 -31.11 9.50 -14.40
N ILE A 408 -30.18 10.09 -13.65
CA ILE A 408 -28.99 9.41 -13.15
C ILE A 408 -29.26 8.90 -11.74
N ASN A 409 -29.20 7.60 -11.56
CA ASN A 409 -29.35 6.97 -10.26
C ASN A 409 -28.01 7.00 -9.52
N ILE A 410 -27.97 7.62 -8.34
CA ILE A 410 -26.78 7.81 -7.52
C ILE A 410 -26.99 7.08 -6.19
N GLU A 411 -26.16 6.08 -5.92
CA GLU A 411 -26.14 5.37 -4.64
C GLU A 411 -25.31 6.15 -3.62
N VAL A 412 -25.93 6.56 -2.51
CA VAL A 412 -25.24 7.18 -1.36
C VAL A 412 -24.95 6.10 -0.34
N ILE A 413 -23.68 5.84 -0.08
CA ILE A 413 -23.25 4.72 0.76
C ILE A 413 -22.33 5.23 1.88
N PRO A 414 -22.58 4.87 3.17
CA PRO A 414 -21.66 5.18 4.24
C PRO A 414 -20.34 4.41 4.08
N ILE A 415 -19.22 5.10 4.27
CA ILE A 415 -17.86 4.57 4.01
C ILE A 415 -17.61 3.23 4.70
N TRP A 416 -18.00 3.07 5.96
CA TRP A 416 -17.75 1.82 6.68
C TRP A 416 -18.45 0.61 6.03
N LYS A 417 -19.64 0.83 5.46
CA LYS A 417 -20.39 -0.20 4.75
C LYS A 417 -19.73 -0.52 3.40
N TRP A 418 -19.36 0.52 2.67
CA TRP A 418 -18.64 0.39 1.39
C TRP A 418 -17.29 -0.32 1.53
N LEU A 419 -16.56 -0.11 2.65
CA LEU A 419 -15.29 -0.78 2.93
C LEU A 419 -15.45 -2.28 3.25
N LEU A 420 -16.64 -2.72 3.67
CA LEU A 420 -16.95 -4.12 3.97
C LEU A 420 -17.60 -4.87 2.81
N ASP A 421 -18.12 -4.13 1.84
CA ASP A 421 -18.74 -4.65 0.62
C ASP A 421 -17.64 -4.94 -0.41
N ASN A 422 -17.18 -6.21 -0.40
CA ASN A 422 -16.08 -6.68 -1.28
C ASN A 422 -16.64 -7.56 -2.40
#